data_7d3a339dbf7ee3e026e729c228db0c39
#
_entry.id   7d3a339dbf7ee3e026e729c228db0c39
#
_cell.length_a   1.000
_cell.length_b   1.000
_cell.length_c   1.000
_cell.angle_alpha   90.00
_cell.angle_beta   90.00
_cell.angle_gamma   90.00
#
_symmetry.space_group_name_H-M   'P 1'
#
loop_
_entity.id
_entity.type
_entity.pdbx_description
1 polymer ?
#
loop_
_entity_poly.entity_id
_entity_poly.type
_entity_poly.pdbx_seq_one_letter_code
_entity_poly.pdbx_strand_id
1 'polypeptide(L)'
;NEYFINATGARKGNADTAMKTAAAGYLTRRLVDVAQDVIVREPDCGTNKGLEKSLKDIDGNWDEQTIELSVLHRALQNDVVVGKNVIAKAGSTVDAKVIEAFKAADVEAVGVRSVLTCESLQGVCALCYGISLATGDAVELGEAIGIIAAQSIGEPGTQLTMRTFHTGGAASSAKKQTILKSIGGQKVRVERLISYD
;
A
#
# COMPACT_ATOMS: atom_id res chain seq x y z
N ASN A 1 -0.32 44.19 -19.67
CA ASN A 1 -1.40 43.17 -19.82
C ASN A 1 -0.97 41.78 -19.31
N GLU A 2 0.26 41.37 -19.56
CA GLU A 2 0.77 40.04 -19.15
C GLU A 2 0.83 39.86 -17.60
N TYR A 3 1.27 40.90 -16.89
CA TYR A 3 1.28 40.91 -15.42
C TYR A 3 -0.12 40.73 -14.81
N PHE A 4 -1.12 41.38 -15.41
CA PHE A 4 -2.50 41.30 -14.93
C PHE A 4 -3.11 39.91 -15.13
N ILE A 5 -2.82 39.26 -16.25
CA ILE A 5 -3.26 37.90 -16.56
C ILE A 5 -2.58 36.92 -15.57
N ASN A 6 -1.28 37.06 -15.32
CA ASN A 6 -0.54 36.25 -14.38
C ASN A 6 -1.04 36.40 -12.93
N ALA A 7 -1.39 37.63 -12.52
CA ALA A 7 -1.94 37.88 -11.18
C ALA A 7 -3.32 37.22 -11.00
N THR A 8 -4.16 37.22 -12.05
CA THR A 8 -5.47 36.54 -12.00
C THR A 8 -5.32 35.04 -11.91
N GLY A 9 -4.39 34.43 -12.67
CA GLY A 9 -4.06 33.02 -12.60
C GLY A 9 -3.53 32.59 -11.21
N ALA A 10 -2.66 33.42 -10.61
CA ALA A 10 -2.12 33.17 -9.29
C ALA A 10 -3.22 33.21 -8.20
N ARG A 11 -4.15 34.16 -8.27
CA ARG A 11 -5.29 34.25 -7.32
C ARG A 11 -6.22 33.03 -7.44
N LYS A 12 -6.51 32.60 -8.68
CA LYS A 12 -7.32 31.39 -8.91
C LYS A 12 -6.62 30.15 -8.35
N GLY A 13 -5.32 30.00 -8.58
CA GLY A 13 -4.53 28.91 -8.02
C GLY A 13 -4.54 28.89 -6.48
N ASN A 14 -4.45 30.05 -5.83
CA ASN A 14 -4.54 30.17 -4.37
C ASN A 14 -5.92 29.74 -3.84
N ALA A 15 -7.00 30.18 -4.49
CA ALA A 15 -8.35 29.80 -4.11
C ALA A 15 -8.61 28.30 -4.30
N ASP A 16 -8.15 27.73 -5.42
CA ASP A 16 -8.27 26.29 -5.69
C ASP A 16 -7.49 25.46 -4.66
N THR A 17 -6.30 25.90 -4.28
CA THR A 17 -5.49 25.23 -3.24
C THR A 17 -6.21 25.26 -1.89
N ALA A 18 -6.77 26.39 -1.48
CA ALA A 18 -7.50 26.52 -0.22
C ALA A 18 -8.71 25.58 -0.18
N MET A 19 -9.49 25.51 -1.28
CA MET A 19 -10.65 24.60 -1.36
C MET A 19 -10.24 23.13 -1.34
N LYS A 20 -9.19 22.76 -2.07
CA LYS A 20 -8.68 21.38 -2.11
C LYS A 20 -8.12 20.95 -0.75
N THR A 21 -7.46 21.85 -0.03
CA THR A 21 -6.96 21.58 1.33
C THR A 21 -8.11 21.30 2.29
N ALA A 22 -9.19 22.08 2.21
CA ALA A 22 -10.38 21.85 3.01
C ALA A 22 -11.05 20.50 2.69
N ALA A 23 -11.14 20.15 1.39
CA ALA A 23 -11.67 18.85 0.94
C ALA A 23 -10.84 17.67 1.44
N ALA A 24 -9.50 17.77 1.38
CA ALA A 24 -8.59 16.75 1.90
C ALA A 24 -8.71 16.59 3.42
N GLY A 25 -8.84 17.69 4.16
CA GLY A 25 -9.07 17.68 5.59
C GLY A 25 -10.41 17.04 5.98
N TYR A 26 -11.47 17.35 5.23
CA TYR A 26 -12.77 16.72 5.43
C TYR A 26 -12.77 15.21 5.14
N LEU A 27 -12.09 14.79 4.06
CA LEU A 27 -11.91 13.38 3.76
C LEU A 27 -11.20 12.64 4.89
N THR A 28 -10.08 13.20 5.37
CA THR A 28 -9.30 12.63 6.48
C THR A 28 -10.18 12.46 7.73
N ARG A 29 -10.95 13.49 8.10
CA ARG A 29 -11.86 13.41 9.23
C ARG A 29 -12.88 12.28 9.06
N ARG A 30 -13.51 12.16 7.91
CA ARG A 30 -14.46 11.07 7.64
C ARG A 30 -13.82 9.70 7.70
N LEU A 31 -12.58 9.55 7.20
CA LEU A 31 -11.84 8.30 7.31
C LEU A 31 -11.56 7.94 8.77
N VAL A 32 -11.16 8.91 9.59
CA VAL A 32 -10.93 8.71 11.02
C VAL A 32 -12.24 8.31 11.71
N ASP A 33 -13.34 9.02 11.46
CA ASP A 33 -14.64 8.74 12.08
C ASP A 33 -15.14 7.29 11.79
N VAL A 34 -14.84 6.76 10.58
CA VAL A 34 -15.21 5.38 10.20
C VAL A 34 -14.21 4.35 10.75
N ALA A 35 -12.93 4.68 10.78
CA ALA A 35 -11.87 3.73 11.09
C ALA A 35 -11.46 3.70 12.59
N GLN A 36 -11.95 4.62 13.42
CA GLN A 36 -11.55 4.75 14.82
C GLN A 36 -11.78 3.48 15.67
N ASP A 37 -12.77 2.67 15.29
CA ASP A 37 -13.10 1.42 16.01
C ASP A 37 -12.21 0.24 15.60
N VAL A 38 -11.36 0.41 14.57
CA VAL A 38 -10.43 -0.62 14.13
C VAL A 38 -9.17 -0.56 15.00
N ILE A 39 -9.17 -1.40 16.03
CA ILE A 39 -8.14 -1.48 17.07
C ILE A 39 -7.62 -2.91 17.11
N VAL A 40 -6.36 -3.10 17.51
CA VAL A 40 -5.79 -4.43 17.78
C VAL A 40 -6.37 -4.96 19.09
N ARG A 41 -7.20 -6.01 19.03
CA ARG A 41 -7.93 -6.51 20.20
C ARG A 41 -7.45 -7.85 20.75
N GLU A 42 -6.84 -8.68 19.93
CA GLU A 42 -6.41 -10.01 20.29
C GLU A 42 -5.03 -10.35 19.69
N PRO A 43 -4.26 -11.24 20.30
CA PRO A 43 -2.96 -11.62 19.77
C PRO A 43 -3.07 -12.36 18.43
N ASP A 44 -3.97 -13.34 18.34
CA ASP A 44 -4.20 -14.17 17.16
C ASP A 44 -5.66 -14.54 17.02
N CYS A 45 -6.24 -14.35 15.83
CA CYS A 45 -7.61 -14.76 15.51
C CYS A 45 -7.72 -16.24 15.08
N GLY A 46 -6.60 -16.96 14.99
CA GLY A 46 -6.58 -18.37 14.61
C GLY A 46 -6.96 -18.68 13.16
N THR A 47 -7.06 -17.66 12.29
CA THR A 47 -7.44 -17.89 10.89
C THR A 47 -6.36 -18.65 10.12
N ASN A 48 -6.80 -19.57 9.27
CA ASN A 48 -5.94 -20.25 8.29
C ASN A 48 -5.95 -19.55 6.91
N LYS A 49 -6.60 -18.39 6.82
CA LYS A 49 -6.66 -17.60 5.58
C LYS A 49 -5.50 -16.59 5.53
N GLY A 50 -4.96 -16.38 4.35
CA GLY A 50 -3.90 -15.42 4.10
C GLY A 50 -3.94 -14.95 2.65
N LEU A 51 -2.96 -14.15 2.30
CA LEU A 51 -2.73 -13.71 0.93
C LEU A 51 -1.47 -14.36 0.40
N GLU A 52 -1.57 -15.04 -0.71
CA GLU A 52 -0.42 -15.54 -1.43
C GLU A 52 0.29 -14.39 -2.16
N LYS A 53 1.59 -14.29 -1.95
CA LYS A 53 2.46 -13.27 -2.56
C LYS A 53 3.57 -13.95 -3.33
N SER A 54 3.65 -13.64 -4.63
CA SER A 54 4.77 -14.03 -5.45
C SER A 54 6.00 -13.20 -5.05
N LEU A 55 7.13 -13.89 -4.87
CA LEU A 55 8.42 -13.25 -4.59
C LEU A 55 9.18 -12.93 -5.87
N LYS A 56 8.71 -13.48 -7.01
CA LYS A 56 9.30 -13.28 -8.33
C LYS A 56 8.35 -12.56 -9.25
N ASP A 57 8.91 -11.70 -10.10
CA ASP A 57 8.18 -11.07 -11.20
C ASP A 57 7.95 -12.05 -12.36
N ILE A 58 7.17 -11.63 -13.34
CA ILE A 58 6.81 -12.38 -14.57
C ILE A 58 8.07 -12.85 -15.32
N ASP A 59 9.15 -12.10 -15.24
CA ASP A 59 10.44 -12.39 -15.86
C ASP A 59 11.32 -13.38 -15.04
N GLY A 60 10.84 -13.86 -13.87
CA GLY A 60 11.54 -14.79 -12.98
C GLY A 60 12.59 -14.13 -12.07
N ASN A 61 12.68 -12.80 -12.08
CA ASN A 61 13.58 -12.05 -11.20
C ASN A 61 12.91 -11.80 -9.84
N TRP A 62 13.71 -11.63 -8.79
CA TRP A 62 13.21 -11.26 -7.47
C TRP A 62 12.57 -9.87 -7.49
N ASP A 63 11.31 -9.80 -7.09
CA ASP A 63 10.57 -8.53 -6.95
C ASP A 63 10.83 -7.93 -5.56
N GLU A 64 11.92 -7.19 -5.45
CA GLU A 64 12.34 -6.52 -4.21
C GLU A 64 11.24 -5.58 -3.68
N GLN A 65 10.50 -4.92 -4.56
CA GLN A 65 9.44 -4.00 -4.17
C GLN A 65 8.25 -4.73 -3.53
N THR A 66 7.81 -5.84 -4.12
CA THR A 66 6.73 -6.67 -3.54
C THR A 66 7.18 -7.31 -2.24
N ILE A 67 8.43 -7.78 -2.15
CA ILE A 67 9.01 -8.35 -0.93
C ILE A 67 8.98 -7.31 0.20
N GLU A 68 9.49 -6.11 -0.04
CA GLU A 68 9.58 -5.05 0.97
C GLU A 68 8.19 -4.56 1.42
N LEU A 69 7.27 -4.32 0.48
CA LEU A 69 5.97 -3.72 0.79
C LEU A 69 4.92 -4.73 1.29
N SER A 70 5.03 -6.00 0.91
CA SER A 70 3.94 -6.96 1.10
C SER A 70 4.28 -8.19 1.93
N VAL A 71 5.56 -8.53 2.06
CA VAL A 71 6.01 -9.76 2.73
C VAL A 71 6.84 -9.46 3.96
N LEU A 72 7.76 -8.51 3.89
CA LEU A 72 8.61 -8.13 5.02
C LEU A 72 7.74 -7.69 6.20
N HIS A 73 8.13 -8.14 7.40
CA HIS A 73 7.43 -7.85 8.66
C HIS A 73 5.99 -8.38 8.77
N ARG A 74 5.56 -9.26 7.85
CA ARG A 74 4.29 -9.97 7.97
C ARG A 74 4.48 -11.32 8.62
N ALA A 75 3.44 -11.84 9.29
CA ALA A 75 3.44 -13.19 9.79
C ALA A 75 3.10 -14.17 8.66
N LEU A 76 3.79 -15.33 8.64
CA LEU A 76 3.50 -16.39 7.68
C LEU A 76 2.17 -17.06 8.00
N GLN A 77 1.43 -17.41 6.96
CA GLN A 77 0.19 -18.16 7.07
C GLN A 77 0.44 -19.63 7.35
N ASN A 78 1.36 -20.24 6.61
CA ASN A 78 1.69 -21.66 6.65
C ASN A 78 3.20 -21.85 6.81
N ASP A 79 3.60 -23.08 7.18
CA ASP A 79 5.00 -23.45 7.16
C ASP A 79 5.54 -23.39 5.73
N VAL A 80 6.67 -22.75 5.55
CA VAL A 80 7.39 -22.74 4.27
C VAL A 80 8.39 -23.88 4.28
N VAL A 81 8.09 -24.91 3.50
CA VAL A 81 8.87 -26.16 3.43
C VAL A 81 9.45 -26.29 2.03
N VAL A 82 10.77 -26.47 1.94
CA VAL A 82 11.45 -26.80 0.69
C VAL A 82 12.13 -28.16 0.82
N GLY A 83 11.63 -29.15 0.08
CA GLY A 83 12.05 -30.54 0.21
C GLY A 83 11.68 -31.13 1.56
N LYS A 84 12.67 -31.42 2.40
CA LYS A 84 12.49 -31.95 3.77
C LYS A 84 12.76 -30.93 4.88
N ASN A 85 13.20 -29.73 4.52
CA ASN A 85 13.58 -28.70 5.48
C ASN A 85 12.48 -27.65 5.62
N VAL A 86 12.09 -27.36 6.86
CA VAL A 86 11.21 -26.23 7.17
C VAL A 86 12.10 -24.99 7.29
N ILE A 87 11.91 -24.04 6.39
CA ILE A 87 12.69 -22.78 6.38
C ILE A 87 12.09 -21.80 7.39
N ALA A 88 10.77 -21.67 7.41
CA ALA A 88 10.07 -20.82 8.35
C ALA A 88 8.74 -21.45 8.75
N LYS A 89 8.34 -21.24 10.01
CA LYS A 89 7.09 -21.79 10.56
C LYS A 89 5.94 -20.81 10.41
N ALA A 90 4.72 -21.35 10.35
CA ALA A 90 3.50 -20.57 10.42
C ALA A 90 3.49 -19.65 11.66
N GLY A 91 2.99 -18.44 11.51
CA GLY A 91 2.93 -17.43 12.57
C GLY A 91 4.27 -16.74 12.88
N SER A 92 5.39 -17.16 12.29
CA SER A 92 6.65 -16.41 12.44
C SER A 92 6.66 -15.17 11.56
N THR A 93 7.25 -14.09 12.06
CA THR A 93 7.43 -12.86 11.32
C THR A 93 8.55 -13.02 10.29
N VAL A 94 8.34 -12.52 9.10
CA VAL A 94 9.32 -12.54 8.01
C VAL A 94 10.30 -11.39 8.19
N ASP A 95 11.52 -11.71 8.60
CA ASP A 95 12.64 -10.76 8.70
C ASP A 95 13.54 -10.86 7.45
N ALA A 96 14.48 -9.90 7.33
CA ALA A 96 15.45 -9.90 6.23
C ALA A 96 16.23 -11.23 6.10
N LYS A 97 16.57 -11.86 7.22
CA LYS A 97 17.25 -13.18 7.25
C LYS A 97 16.38 -14.28 6.66
N VAL A 98 15.08 -14.26 6.93
CA VAL A 98 14.12 -15.22 6.39
C VAL A 98 13.97 -15.02 4.87
N ILE A 99 14.01 -13.77 4.39
CA ILE A 99 13.99 -13.47 2.96
C ILE A 99 15.24 -14.01 2.26
N GLU A 100 16.42 -13.85 2.86
CA GLU A 100 17.65 -14.43 2.33
C GLU A 100 17.56 -15.97 2.25
N ALA A 101 16.97 -16.61 3.24
CA ALA A 101 16.73 -18.05 3.23
C ALA A 101 15.73 -18.46 2.13
N PHE A 102 14.69 -17.66 1.88
CA PHE A 102 13.76 -17.88 0.76
C PHE A 102 14.46 -17.74 -0.60
N LYS A 103 15.32 -16.73 -0.74
CA LYS A 103 16.14 -16.55 -1.95
C LYS A 103 17.10 -17.74 -2.17
N ALA A 104 17.76 -18.20 -1.12
CA ALA A 104 18.69 -19.34 -1.20
C ALA A 104 17.99 -20.67 -1.53
N ALA A 105 16.73 -20.82 -1.11
CA ALA A 105 15.92 -22.01 -1.36
C ALA A 105 15.02 -21.90 -2.61
N ASP A 106 15.12 -20.81 -3.35
CA ASP A 106 14.38 -20.51 -4.59
C ASP A 106 12.85 -20.59 -4.42
N VAL A 107 12.32 -20.05 -3.33
CA VAL A 107 10.89 -20.02 -3.03
C VAL A 107 10.20 -19.01 -3.95
N GLU A 108 9.19 -19.45 -4.71
CA GLU A 108 8.51 -18.61 -5.71
C GLU A 108 7.39 -17.76 -5.09
N ALA A 109 6.66 -18.31 -4.12
CA ALA A 109 5.54 -17.63 -3.49
C ALA A 109 5.42 -18.03 -2.02
N VAL A 110 4.88 -17.12 -1.20
CA VAL A 110 4.62 -17.33 0.22
C VAL A 110 3.24 -16.86 0.61
N GLY A 111 2.59 -17.58 1.51
CA GLY A 111 1.33 -17.16 2.13
C GLY A 111 1.62 -16.30 3.34
N VAL A 112 1.11 -15.06 3.35
CA VAL A 112 1.25 -14.13 4.48
C VAL A 112 -0.10 -13.79 5.10
N ARG A 113 -0.13 -13.59 6.41
CA ARG A 113 -1.30 -13.12 7.15
C ARG A 113 -1.57 -11.65 6.77
N SER A 114 -2.86 -11.30 6.70
CA SER A 114 -3.28 -9.95 6.34
C SER A 114 -4.50 -9.51 7.16
N VAL A 115 -4.62 -8.22 7.37
CA VAL A 115 -5.81 -7.59 7.98
C VAL A 115 -7.08 -7.85 7.16
N LEU A 116 -6.95 -8.04 5.84
CA LEU A 116 -8.07 -8.30 4.93
C LEU A 116 -8.68 -9.70 5.11
N THR A 117 -7.91 -10.64 5.64
CA THR A 117 -8.33 -12.02 5.87
C THR A 117 -8.47 -12.35 7.37
N CYS A 118 -8.36 -11.33 8.23
CA CYS A 118 -8.51 -11.48 9.66
C CYS A 118 -9.95 -11.86 10.01
N GLU A 119 -10.12 -12.87 10.87
CA GLU A 119 -11.43 -13.37 11.33
C GLU A 119 -11.79 -12.88 12.74
N SER A 120 -11.10 -11.86 13.25
CA SER A 120 -11.46 -11.20 14.50
C SER A 120 -12.85 -10.60 14.40
N LEU A 121 -13.67 -10.80 15.42
CA LEU A 121 -15.06 -10.30 15.47
C LEU A 121 -15.13 -8.77 15.50
N GLN A 122 -14.16 -8.14 16.13
CA GLN A 122 -14.07 -6.68 16.25
C GLN A 122 -12.61 -6.26 16.13
N GLY A 123 -12.33 -5.31 15.25
CA GLY A 123 -10.98 -4.85 15.02
C GLY A 123 -10.11 -5.87 14.28
N VAL A 124 -8.87 -6.04 14.67
CA VAL A 124 -7.88 -6.91 14.01
C VAL A 124 -7.03 -7.60 15.08
N CYS A 125 -6.47 -8.76 14.77
CA CYS A 125 -5.48 -9.40 15.65
C CYS A 125 -4.04 -8.92 15.33
N ALA A 126 -3.16 -9.03 16.32
CA ALA A 126 -1.78 -8.59 16.20
C ALA A 126 -1.01 -9.34 15.09
N LEU A 127 -1.17 -10.66 14.98
CA LEU A 127 -0.49 -11.45 13.94
C LEU A 127 -0.94 -11.08 12.52
N CYS A 128 -2.21 -10.74 12.29
CA CYS A 128 -2.69 -10.31 10.97
C CYS A 128 -2.21 -8.91 10.61
N TYR A 129 -1.98 -8.05 11.61
CA TYR A 129 -1.44 -6.71 11.39
C TYR A 129 0.07 -6.75 11.18
N GLY A 130 0.81 -7.44 12.06
CA GLY A 130 2.25 -7.59 12.01
C GLY A 130 2.97 -6.66 12.99
N ILE A 131 3.82 -5.76 12.46
CA ILE A 131 4.61 -4.85 13.28
C ILE A 131 3.98 -3.46 13.36
N SER A 132 4.24 -2.76 14.47
CA SER A 132 3.96 -1.33 14.61
C SER A 132 5.01 -0.53 13.83
N LEU A 133 4.56 0.37 12.95
CA LEU A 133 5.46 1.22 12.16
C LEU A 133 6.21 2.26 13.01
N ALA A 134 5.74 2.52 14.23
CA ALA A 134 6.34 3.48 15.14
C ALA A 134 7.54 2.90 15.89
N THR A 135 7.45 1.65 16.33
CA THR A 135 8.46 0.97 17.15
C THR A 135 9.31 -0.01 16.37
N GLY A 136 8.79 -0.58 15.27
CA GLY A 136 9.42 -1.68 14.53
C GLY A 136 9.24 -3.05 15.18
N ASP A 137 8.59 -3.11 16.34
CA ASP A 137 8.30 -4.34 17.08
C ASP A 137 6.89 -4.84 16.78
N ALA A 138 6.54 -6.02 17.32
CA ALA A 138 5.18 -6.55 17.21
C ALA A 138 4.17 -5.53 17.77
N VAL A 139 3.05 -5.35 17.06
CA VAL A 139 2.01 -4.41 17.46
C VAL A 139 1.44 -4.77 18.83
N GLU A 140 1.21 -3.77 19.68
CA GLU A 140 0.62 -3.95 21.00
C GLU A 140 -0.92 -4.03 20.93
N LEU A 141 -1.49 -4.74 21.90
CA LEU A 141 -2.95 -4.77 22.07
C LEU A 141 -3.47 -3.37 22.45
N GLY A 142 -4.52 -2.93 21.79
CA GLY A 142 -5.10 -1.60 22.01
C GLY A 142 -4.61 -0.52 21.05
N GLU A 143 -3.65 -0.81 20.17
CA GLU A 143 -3.18 0.16 19.17
C GLU A 143 -4.28 0.49 18.17
N ALA A 144 -4.54 1.80 17.98
CA ALA A 144 -5.62 2.31 17.13
C ALA A 144 -5.16 2.39 15.66
N ILE A 145 -4.97 1.25 15.04
CA ILE A 145 -4.43 1.12 13.68
C ILE A 145 -5.30 1.78 12.60
N GLY A 146 -6.61 1.83 12.82
CA GLY A 146 -7.54 2.49 11.90
C GLY A 146 -7.31 4.00 11.82
N ILE A 147 -7.01 4.64 12.95
CA ILE A 147 -6.67 6.07 12.98
C ILE A 147 -5.34 6.31 12.28
N ILE A 148 -4.33 5.47 12.52
CA ILE A 148 -3.03 5.55 11.87
C ILE A 148 -3.19 5.42 10.34
N ALA A 149 -3.98 4.45 9.88
CA ALA A 149 -4.26 4.27 8.46
C ALA A 149 -4.97 5.48 7.85
N ALA A 150 -6.00 6.02 8.51
CA ALA A 150 -6.73 7.20 8.06
C ALA A 150 -5.83 8.44 7.94
N GLN A 151 -4.95 8.66 8.91
CA GLN A 151 -3.96 9.74 8.90
C GLN A 151 -2.93 9.55 7.79
N SER A 152 -2.43 8.33 7.59
CA SER A 152 -1.47 8.01 6.53
C SER A 152 -2.04 8.19 5.12
N ILE A 153 -3.34 8.03 4.94
CA ILE A 153 -4.05 8.31 3.68
C ILE A 153 -4.30 9.82 3.52
N GLY A 154 -4.64 10.50 4.61
CA GLY A 154 -5.02 11.90 4.59
C GLY A 154 -3.84 12.87 4.45
N GLU A 155 -2.70 12.56 5.05
CA GLU A 155 -1.52 13.42 5.03
C GLU A 155 -1.01 13.69 3.60
N PRO A 156 -0.79 12.70 2.72
CA PRO A 156 -0.38 12.97 1.35
C PRO A 156 -1.41 13.76 0.55
N GLY A 157 -2.71 13.59 0.83
CA GLY A 157 -3.77 14.36 0.19
C GLY A 157 -3.61 15.87 0.43
N THR A 158 -3.27 16.27 1.65
CA THR A 158 -2.99 17.67 2.00
C THR A 158 -1.69 18.16 1.36
N GLN A 159 -0.61 17.36 1.37
CA GLN A 159 0.67 17.74 0.75
C GLN A 159 0.58 17.86 -0.78
N LEU A 160 -0.13 16.97 -1.45
CA LEU A 160 -0.34 17.03 -2.90
C LEU A 160 -1.09 18.31 -3.31
N THR A 161 -2.05 18.76 -2.52
CA THR A 161 -2.75 20.02 -2.77
C THR A 161 -1.85 21.24 -2.58
N MET A 162 -0.89 21.20 -1.65
CA MET A 162 0.12 22.24 -1.48
C MET A 162 1.18 22.23 -2.60
N ARG A 163 1.63 21.07 -3.07
CA ARG A 163 2.65 20.95 -4.13
C ARG A 163 2.17 21.40 -5.51
N THR A 164 0.91 21.23 -5.86
CA THR A 164 0.37 21.72 -7.12
C THR A 164 0.44 23.25 -7.26
N PHE A 165 0.65 23.96 -6.17
CA PHE A 165 0.83 25.40 -6.15
C PHE A 165 2.23 25.85 -6.59
N HIS A 166 3.27 25.08 -6.25
CA HIS A 166 4.66 25.43 -6.62
C HIS A 166 5.04 25.09 -8.06
N THR A 167 4.26 24.24 -8.74
CA THR A 167 4.47 23.86 -10.14
C THR A 167 3.55 24.65 -11.07
N GLY A 168 3.46 25.97 -10.87
CA GLY A 168 2.57 26.85 -11.60
C GLY A 168 2.69 26.68 -13.10
N GLY A 169 1.64 26.12 -13.72
CA GLY A 169 1.28 26.38 -15.09
C GLY A 169 1.96 25.59 -16.20
N ALA A 170 2.84 24.64 -15.93
CA ALA A 170 3.32 23.70 -16.94
C ALA A 170 2.56 22.39 -16.84
N ALA A 171 1.38 22.31 -17.44
CA ALA A 171 0.74 21.04 -17.75
C ALA A 171 1.59 20.31 -18.79
N SER A 172 2.63 19.62 -18.34
CA SER A 172 3.23 18.58 -19.16
C SER A 172 2.23 17.44 -19.22
N SER A 173 1.44 17.39 -20.29
CA SER A 173 0.71 16.19 -20.66
C SER A 173 1.74 15.13 -21.04
N ALA A 174 2.35 14.52 -20.03
CA ALA A 174 3.07 13.28 -20.21
C ALA A 174 2.01 12.26 -20.60
N LYS A 175 1.86 12.02 -21.90
CA LYS A 175 1.13 10.87 -22.44
C LYS A 175 1.74 9.64 -21.77
N LYS A 176 1.07 9.10 -20.76
CA LYS A 176 1.35 7.75 -20.26
C LYS A 176 1.13 6.82 -21.44
N GLN A 177 2.21 6.40 -22.10
CA GLN A 177 2.13 5.29 -23.02
C GLN A 177 1.89 4.04 -22.19
N THR A 178 0.64 3.61 -22.13
CA THR A 178 0.28 2.31 -21.58
C THR A 178 0.75 1.27 -22.56
N ILE A 179 1.89 0.67 -22.30
CA ILE A 179 2.38 -0.48 -23.08
C ILE A 179 1.60 -1.69 -22.59
N LEU A 180 0.55 -2.06 -23.31
CA LEU A 180 -0.13 -3.34 -23.12
C LEU A 180 0.75 -4.42 -23.76
N LYS A 181 1.51 -5.16 -22.95
CA LYS A 181 2.16 -6.38 -23.39
C LYS A 181 1.07 -7.45 -23.54
N SER A 182 0.82 -7.92 -24.77
CA SER A 182 -0.09 -9.03 -25.01
C SER A 182 0.55 -10.34 -24.56
N ILE A 183 -0.23 -11.18 -23.90
CA ILE A 183 0.14 -12.56 -23.59
C ILE A 183 0.30 -13.29 -24.94
N GLY A 184 1.52 -13.67 -25.32
CA GLY A 184 1.81 -14.37 -26.57
C GLY A 184 2.64 -13.60 -27.61
N GLY A 185 3.23 -12.45 -27.28
CA GLY A 185 4.25 -11.78 -28.11
C GLY A 185 3.71 -11.09 -29.37
N GLN A 186 2.40 -11.01 -29.60
CA GLN A 186 1.82 -10.25 -30.68
C GLN A 186 1.64 -8.78 -30.31
N LYS A 187 2.08 -7.87 -31.19
CA LYS A 187 1.88 -6.43 -31.01
C LYS A 187 0.40 -6.10 -31.23
N VAL A 188 -0.28 -5.67 -30.17
CA VAL A 188 -1.66 -5.16 -30.26
C VAL A 188 -1.61 -3.66 -30.52
N ARG A 189 -2.20 -3.21 -31.63
CA ARG A 189 -2.39 -1.81 -31.93
C ARG A 189 -3.73 -1.36 -31.35
N VAL A 190 -3.72 -0.48 -30.38
CA VAL A 190 -4.96 0.12 -29.85
C VAL A 190 -5.24 1.40 -30.63
N GLU A 191 -6.27 1.38 -31.47
CA GLU A 191 -6.61 2.54 -32.33
C GLU A 191 -7.49 3.60 -31.65
N ARG A 192 -8.13 3.29 -30.52
CA ARG A 192 -8.97 4.24 -29.80
C ARG A 192 -9.11 3.90 -28.32
N LEU A 193 -8.66 4.79 -27.45
CA LEU A 193 -9.08 4.82 -26.05
C LEU A 193 -10.25 5.82 -25.93
N ILE A 194 -11.42 5.32 -25.55
CA ILE A 194 -12.57 6.16 -25.22
C ILE A 194 -12.40 6.49 -23.73
N SER A 195 -12.10 7.76 -23.41
CA SER A 195 -12.19 8.25 -22.04
C SER A 195 -13.66 8.57 -21.76
N TYR A 196 -14.22 7.96 -20.75
CA TYR A 196 -15.47 8.44 -20.15
C TYR A 196 -15.11 9.52 -19.12
N ASP A 197 -15.64 10.71 -19.34
CA ASP A 197 -15.64 11.80 -18.38
C ASP A 197 -16.60 11.53 -17.21
#